data_5d2d8221c019087b9ea348ed166c5685
#
_entry.id   5d2d8221c019087b9ea348ed166c5685
#
_cell.length_a   1.000
_cell.length_b   1.000
_cell.length_c   1.000
_cell.angle_alpha   90.00
_cell.angle_beta   90.00
_cell.angle_gamma   90.00
#
_symmetry.space_group_name_H-M   'P 1'
#
loop_
_entity.id
_entity.type
_entity.pdbx_description
1 polymer ?
#
loop_
_entity_poly.entity_id
_entity_poly.type
_entity_poly.pdbx_seq_one_letter_code
_entity_poly.pdbx_strand_id
1 'polypeptide(L)'
;MRRPDRLAEPELRRSGVFTPDIETNAVGAQSYARTSDQASIAHGRSELVDHICARAARLTQWPVAAIEAMQLVRYRPGAEFSPHYDYFHPDTESGAAEIARNGQRVGTLILYLKTPRRGGATLFLDAELEFLPARGNALLFCYGRAHDD
;
A
#
# COMPACT_ATOMS: atom_id res chain seq x y z
N MET A 1 3.08 -8.22 -23.67
CA MET A 1 2.79 -7.29 -22.53
C MET A 1 3.50 -7.84 -21.29
N ARG A 2 4.44 -7.10 -20.70
CA ARG A 2 5.18 -7.56 -19.50
C ARG A 2 4.26 -7.47 -18.29
N ARG A 3 4.27 -8.50 -17.43
CA ARG A 3 3.47 -8.52 -16.20
C ARG A 3 4.07 -7.56 -15.17
N PRO A 4 3.26 -6.87 -14.33
CA PRO A 4 3.75 -5.93 -13.31
C PRO A 4 4.75 -6.56 -12.33
N ASP A 5 4.54 -7.82 -11.96
CA ASP A 5 5.41 -8.60 -11.09
C ASP A 5 6.85 -8.73 -11.62
N ARG A 6 7.01 -8.79 -12.94
CA ARG A 6 8.33 -8.88 -13.58
C ARG A 6 9.08 -7.55 -13.69
N LEU A 7 8.38 -6.42 -13.63
CA LEU A 7 8.99 -5.10 -13.72
C LEU A 7 9.79 -4.73 -12.47
N ALA A 8 9.29 -5.14 -11.30
CA ALA A 8 9.85 -4.73 -10.02
C ALA A 8 10.55 -5.88 -9.26
N GLU A 9 10.50 -7.12 -9.76
CA GLU A 9 11.09 -8.28 -9.06
C GLU A 9 12.59 -8.08 -8.71
N PRO A 10 13.43 -7.48 -9.58
CA PRO A 10 14.82 -7.19 -9.25
C PRO A 10 15.00 -6.11 -8.17
N GLU A 11 13.98 -5.26 -7.96
CA GLU A 11 14.01 -4.13 -7.05
C GLU A 11 13.35 -4.44 -5.70
N LEU A 12 12.78 -5.65 -5.53
CA LEU A 12 12.16 -6.04 -4.26
C LEU A 12 13.17 -6.05 -3.12
N ARG A 13 12.87 -5.29 -2.08
CA ARG A 13 13.62 -5.22 -0.84
C ARG A 13 12.69 -5.50 0.34
N ARG A 14 13.25 -5.88 1.49
CA ARG A 14 12.48 -6.00 2.72
C ARG A 14 11.71 -4.73 3.00
N SER A 15 10.41 -4.84 3.26
CA SER A 15 9.56 -3.67 3.57
C SER A 15 10.01 -3.03 4.88
N GLY A 16 10.10 -1.70 4.88
CA GLY A 16 10.13 -0.89 6.10
C GLY A 16 8.71 -0.46 6.48
N VAL A 17 8.52 -0.05 7.71
CA VAL A 17 7.30 0.62 8.18
C VAL A 17 7.69 1.94 8.85
N PHE A 18 6.78 2.91 8.77
CA PHE A 18 6.84 4.08 9.63
C PHE A 18 6.29 3.65 11.00
N THR A 19 7.16 3.47 12.00
CA THR A 19 6.74 3.21 13.37
C THR A 19 6.94 4.49 14.18
N PRO A 20 5.89 5.02 14.83
CA PRO A 20 6.00 6.23 15.65
C PRO A 20 6.83 6.03 16.93
N ASP A 21 7.02 4.80 17.41
CA ASP A 21 7.43 4.49 18.78
C ASP A 21 8.78 3.81 18.95
N ILE A 22 9.66 3.85 17.97
CA ILE A 22 11.02 3.34 18.18
C ILE A 22 12.00 4.50 18.04
N GLU A 23 12.73 4.79 19.10
CA GLU A 23 13.79 5.81 19.24
C GLU A 23 14.95 5.70 18.24
N THR A 24 14.70 5.24 17.04
CA THR A 24 15.66 5.22 15.96
C THR A 24 15.15 6.10 14.83
N ASN A 25 15.69 7.30 14.71
CA ASN A 25 15.54 8.26 13.62
C ASN A 25 16.00 7.71 12.25
N ALA A 26 15.87 6.43 12.00
CA ALA A 26 16.27 5.78 10.75
C ALA A 26 15.02 5.54 9.88
N VAL A 27 14.83 6.38 8.89
CA VAL A 27 13.94 6.10 7.75
C VAL A 27 14.34 4.73 7.18
N GLY A 28 13.43 3.74 7.27
CA GLY A 28 13.67 2.39 6.75
C GLY A 28 14.07 1.34 7.78
N ALA A 29 13.86 1.56 9.08
CA ALA A 29 14.04 0.52 10.10
C ALA A 29 13.22 -0.73 9.76
N GLN A 30 13.84 -1.90 9.77
CA GLN A 30 13.15 -3.18 9.59
C GLN A 30 12.20 -3.38 10.78
N SER A 31 10.90 -3.39 10.50
CA SER A 31 9.90 -3.65 11.53
C SER A 31 9.46 -5.11 11.51
N TYR A 32 9.27 -5.69 12.69
CA TYR A 32 8.64 -6.98 12.85
C TYR A 32 7.14 -6.95 12.51
N ALA A 33 6.52 -5.77 12.51
CA ALA A 33 5.11 -5.58 12.15
C ALA A 33 4.84 -5.88 10.67
N ARG A 34 5.84 -5.76 9.78
CA ARG A 34 5.69 -6.03 8.35
C ARG A 34 6.81 -6.94 7.85
N THR A 35 6.43 -8.15 7.41
CA THR A 35 7.38 -9.17 6.98
C THR A 35 7.38 -9.42 5.46
N SER A 36 6.83 -8.50 4.67
CA SER A 36 6.83 -8.53 3.21
C SER A 36 8.11 -8.00 2.57
N ASP A 37 8.26 -8.26 1.26
CA ASP A 37 9.18 -7.55 0.39
C ASP A 37 8.38 -6.52 -0.42
N GLN A 38 8.97 -5.37 -0.74
CA GLN A 38 8.33 -4.34 -1.55
C GLN A 38 9.28 -3.69 -2.56
N ALA A 39 8.70 -3.15 -3.63
CA ALA A 39 9.36 -2.26 -4.57
C ALA A 39 8.40 -1.12 -4.92
N SER A 40 8.92 0.09 -5.06
CA SER A 40 8.16 1.25 -5.51
C SER A 40 8.36 1.45 -7.01
N ILE A 41 7.27 1.67 -7.74
CA ILE A 41 7.28 1.87 -9.19
C ILE A 41 6.69 3.25 -9.46
N ALA A 42 7.55 4.20 -9.81
CA ALA A 42 7.15 5.56 -10.12
C ALA A 42 6.30 5.65 -11.39
N HIS A 43 5.48 6.70 -11.47
CA HIS A 43 4.79 7.09 -12.70
C HIS A 43 5.81 7.31 -13.82
N GLY A 44 5.44 6.98 -15.06
CA GLY A 44 6.33 7.08 -16.23
C GLY A 44 7.36 5.95 -16.34
N ARG A 45 7.46 5.05 -15.35
CA ARG A 45 8.39 3.92 -15.38
C ARG A 45 8.01 2.88 -16.44
N SER A 46 6.73 2.73 -16.74
CA SER A 46 6.24 1.88 -17.81
C SER A 46 4.81 2.23 -18.21
N GLU A 47 4.49 2.07 -19.48
CA GLU A 47 3.13 2.26 -20.01
C GLU A 47 2.08 1.42 -19.27
N LEU A 48 2.45 0.23 -18.78
CA LEU A 48 1.54 -0.61 -18.00
C LEU A 48 1.17 0.05 -16.67
N VAL A 49 2.14 0.61 -15.95
CA VAL A 49 1.90 1.31 -14.68
C VAL A 49 1.04 2.54 -14.91
N ASP A 50 1.37 3.33 -15.93
CA ASP A 50 0.62 4.54 -16.27
C ASP A 50 -0.83 4.20 -16.66
N HIS A 51 -1.02 3.11 -17.41
CA HIS A 51 -2.36 2.63 -17.78
C HIS A 51 -3.17 2.18 -16.54
N ILE A 52 -2.53 1.50 -15.58
CA ILE A 52 -3.18 1.11 -14.32
C ILE A 52 -3.56 2.35 -13.52
N CYS A 53 -2.67 3.32 -13.37
CA CYS A 53 -2.95 4.57 -12.67
C CYS A 53 -4.10 5.37 -13.33
N ALA A 54 -4.12 5.43 -14.64
CA ALA A 54 -5.23 6.08 -15.37
C ALA A 54 -6.58 5.37 -15.15
N ARG A 55 -6.59 4.04 -15.03
CA ARG A 55 -7.79 3.28 -14.69
C ARG A 55 -8.22 3.49 -13.23
N ALA A 56 -7.25 3.51 -12.30
CA ALA A 56 -7.50 3.81 -10.90
C ALA A 56 -8.13 5.22 -10.74
N ALA A 57 -7.56 6.23 -11.41
CA ALA A 57 -8.08 7.59 -11.41
C ALA A 57 -9.54 7.66 -11.88
N ARG A 58 -9.87 6.93 -12.95
CA ARG A 58 -11.27 6.87 -13.44
C ARG A 58 -12.21 6.14 -12.48
N LEU A 59 -11.72 5.10 -11.80
CA LEU A 59 -12.50 4.36 -10.80
C LEU A 59 -12.80 5.20 -9.58
N THR A 60 -11.79 5.89 -9.06
CA THR A 60 -11.88 6.66 -7.82
C THR A 60 -12.38 8.09 -8.02
N GLN A 61 -12.43 8.58 -9.27
CA GLN A 61 -12.69 9.97 -9.64
C GLN A 61 -11.64 10.95 -9.08
N TRP A 62 -10.46 10.43 -8.69
CA TRP A 62 -9.32 11.22 -8.27
C TRP A 62 -8.35 11.45 -9.43
N PRO A 63 -7.69 12.61 -9.50
CA PRO A 63 -6.70 12.86 -10.57
C PRO A 63 -5.50 11.92 -10.44
N VAL A 64 -4.90 11.55 -11.56
CA VAL A 64 -3.70 10.69 -11.59
C VAL A 64 -2.58 11.25 -10.70
N ALA A 65 -2.45 12.59 -10.65
CA ALA A 65 -1.45 13.26 -9.83
C ALA A 65 -1.64 13.06 -8.31
N ALA A 66 -2.83 12.66 -7.86
CA ALA A 66 -3.11 12.33 -6.46
C ALA A 66 -2.85 10.85 -6.14
N ILE A 67 -2.47 10.04 -7.12
CA ILE A 67 -2.13 8.63 -6.91
C ILE A 67 -0.63 8.54 -6.60
N GLU A 68 -0.28 7.97 -5.46
CA GLU A 68 1.12 7.71 -5.08
C GLU A 68 1.79 6.73 -6.05
N ALA A 69 3.13 6.67 -6.03
CA ALA A 69 3.88 5.65 -6.73
C ALA A 69 3.36 4.26 -6.35
N MET A 70 3.16 3.41 -7.36
CA MET A 70 2.63 2.07 -7.13
C MET A 70 3.62 1.24 -6.31
N GLN A 71 3.14 0.64 -5.23
CA GLN A 71 3.92 -0.31 -4.45
C GLN A 71 3.61 -1.74 -4.92
N LEU A 72 4.62 -2.45 -5.37
CA LEU A 72 4.55 -3.90 -5.53
C LEU A 72 4.95 -4.56 -4.21
N VAL A 73 4.04 -5.34 -3.62
CA VAL A 73 4.26 -6.02 -2.34
C VAL A 73 4.21 -7.53 -2.53
N ARG A 74 5.16 -8.23 -1.95
CA ARG A 74 5.23 -9.69 -1.98
C ARG A 74 5.28 -10.26 -0.58
N TYR A 75 4.28 -11.05 -0.23
CA TYR A 75 4.24 -11.84 0.98
C TYR A 75 4.69 -13.27 0.68
N ARG A 76 5.71 -13.76 1.37
CA ARG A 76 6.14 -15.15 1.33
C ARG A 76 5.29 -15.98 2.29
N PRO A 77 5.29 -17.32 2.21
CA PRO A 77 4.63 -18.15 3.22
C PRO A 77 5.08 -17.77 4.64
N GLY A 78 4.10 -17.54 5.53
CA GLY A 78 4.34 -17.07 6.90
C GLY A 78 4.63 -15.57 7.04
N ALA A 79 4.62 -14.81 5.95
CA ALA A 79 4.76 -13.36 6.02
C ALA A 79 3.40 -12.68 6.19
N GLU A 80 3.40 -11.60 6.98
CA GLU A 80 2.21 -10.83 7.29
C GLU A 80 2.52 -9.34 7.44
N PHE A 81 1.49 -8.55 7.54
CA PHE A 81 1.53 -7.18 8.02
C PHE A 81 0.50 -7.05 9.13
N SER A 82 0.95 -6.67 10.31
CA SER A 82 0.07 -6.48 11.47
C SER A 82 -1.00 -5.44 11.20
N PRO A 83 -2.13 -5.45 11.93
CA PRO A 83 -3.17 -4.45 11.80
C PRO A 83 -2.62 -3.03 11.88
N HIS A 84 -3.00 -2.18 10.94
CA HIS A 84 -2.53 -0.81 10.80
C HIS A 84 -3.50 0.00 9.95
N TYR A 85 -3.38 1.31 10.03
CA TYR A 85 -4.01 2.23 9.09
C TYR A 85 -2.98 2.68 8.06
N ASP A 86 -3.40 2.84 6.80
CA ASP A 86 -2.51 3.34 5.74
C ASP A 86 -2.42 4.88 5.72
N TYR A 87 -3.35 5.59 6.36
CA TYR A 87 -3.31 7.04 6.47
C TYR A 87 -2.21 7.49 7.44
N PHE A 88 -1.74 8.72 7.27
CA PHE A 88 -0.73 9.30 8.14
C PHE A 88 -1.36 9.85 9.41
N HIS A 89 -0.83 9.49 10.58
CA HIS A 89 -1.29 10.03 11.86
C HIS A 89 -0.82 11.48 12.03
N PRO A 90 -1.73 12.47 12.05
CA PRO A 90 -1.35 13.88 12.12
C PRO A 90 -0.64 14.25 13.42
N ASP A 91 -0.88 13.52 14.50
CA ASP A 91 -0.29 13.75 15.82
C ASP A 91 1.14 13.25 15.96
N THR A 92 1.68 12.58 14.94
CA THR A 92 3.07 12.15 14.91
C THR A 92 3.90 13.09 14.05
N GLU A 93 5.15 13.37 14.45
CA GLU A 93 6.04 14.24 13.69
C GLU A 93 6.22 13.76 12.24
N SER A 94 6.44 12.46 12.06
CA SER A 94 6.58 11.85 10.73
C SER A 94 5.29 11.94 9.91
N GLY A 95 4.13 11.68 10.52
CA GLY A 95 2.85 11.78 9.86
C GLY A 95 2.50 13.21 9.46
N ALA A 96 2.68 14.17 10.36
CA ALA A 96 2.48 15.60 10.07
C ALA A 96 3.40 16.07 8.92
N ALA A 97 4.66 15.64 8.91
CA ALA A 97 5.61 15.98 7.85
C ALA A 97 5.19 15.40 6.49
N GLU A 98 4.71 14.15 6.46
CA GLU A 98 4.21 13.54 5.21
C GLU A 98 2.93 14.22 4.72
N ILE A 99 1.99 14.53 5.62
CA ILE A 99 0.77 15.27 5.28
C ILE A 99 1.12 16.66 4.70
N ALA A 100 2.04 17.37 5.31
CA ALA A 100 2.48 18.69 4.83
C ALA A 100 3.15 18.63 3.45
N ARG A 101 3.84 17.54 3.14
CA ARG A 101 4.58 17.35 1.88
C ARG A 101 3.68 16.85 0.75
N ASN A 102 2.84 15.87 1.02
CA ASN A 102 2.15 15.07 0.02
C ASN A 102 0.62 15.07 0.17
N GLY A 103 0.07 15.63 1.26
CA GLY A 103 -1.32 15.50 1.62
C GLY A 103 -1.63 14.19 2.37
N GLN A 104 -2.88 14.04 2.79
CA GLN A 104 -3.35 12.86 3.51
C GLN A 104 -3.78 11.77 2.54
N ARG A 105 -3.50 10.52 2.88
CA ARG A 105 -4.08 9.36 2.21
C ARG A 105 -5.56 9.26 2.56
N VAL A 106 -6.40 9.19 1.54
CA VAL A 106 -7.87 9.13 1.68
C VAL A 106 -8.45 7.79 1.29
N GLY A 107 -7.66 6.93 0.68
CA GLY A 107 -8.08 5.58 0.29
C GLY A 107 -6.92 4.74 -0.22
N THR A 108 -7.14 3.44 -0.24
CA THR A 108 -6.17 2.46 -0.73
C THR A 108 -6.82 1.56 -1.77
N LEU A 109 -6.13 1.36 -2.89
CA LEU A 109 -6.52 0.42 -3.95
C LEU A 109 -5.50 -0.72 -4.00
N ILE A 110 -5.91 -1.92 -3.64
CA ILE A 110 -5.10 -3.14 -3.71
C ILE A 110 -5.46 -3.90 -4.99
N LEU A 111 -4.45 -4.23 -5.80
CA LEU A 111 -4.60 -5.08 -6.99
C LEU A 111 -3.98 -6.46 -6.71
N TYR A 112 -4.78 -7.50 -6.73
CA TYR A 112 -4.31 -8.85 -6.49
C TYR A 112 -3.69 -9.47 -7.75
N LEU A 113 -2.38 -9.61 -7.76
CA LEU A 113 -1.63 -10.14 -8.91
C LEU A 113 -1.54 -11.67 -8.92
N LYS A 114 -1.86 -12.32 -7.78
CA LYS A 114 -1.78 -13.76 -7.62
C LYS A 114 -2.87 -14.26 -6.68
N THR A 115 -3.41 -15.44 -6.94
CA THR A 115 -4.23 -16.20 -6.01
C THR A 115 -3.33 -17.16 -5.24
N PRO A 116 -3.13 -17.02 -3.93
CA PRO A 116 -2.36 -17.97 -3.14
C PRO A 116 -3.14 -19.28 -2.94
N ARG A 117 -2.44 -20.34 -2.56
CA ARG A 117 -3.11 -21.61 -2.21
C ARG A 117 -3.85 -21.52 -0.86
N ARG A 118 -3.34 -20.73 0.07
CA ARG A 118 -3.88 -20.51 1.42
C ARG A 118 -3.49 -19.14 1.92
N GLY A 119 -4.32 -18.52 2.75
CA GLY A 119 -4.06 -17.25 3.43
C GLY A 119 -3.96 -16.05 2.49
N GLY A 120 -3.33 -15.02 2.96
CA GLY A 120 -3.11 -13.76 2.23
C GLY A 120 -4.34 -12.87 2.18
N ALA A 121 -5.35 -13.12 3.00
CA ALA A 121 -6.53 -12.27 3.11
C ALA A 121 -6.18 -10.86 3.60
N THR A 122 -6.97 -9.88 3.16
CA THR A 122 -7.02 -8.56 3.77
C THR A 122 -8.17 -8.54 4.77
N LEU A 123 -7.85 -8.24 6.04
CA LEU A 123 -8.81 -8.25 7.13
C LEU A 123 -9.09 -6.81 7.59
N PHE A 124 -10.37 -6.49 7.77
CA PHE A 124 -10.83 -5.26 8.41
C PHE A 124 -11.43 -5.64 9.76
N LEU A 125 -10.65 -5.51 10.82
CA LEU A 125 -11.01 -6.06 12.14
C LEU A 125 -12.26 -5.39 12.73
N ASP A 126 -12.35 -4.07 12.62
CA ASP A 126 -13.47 -3.31 13.16
C ASP A 126 -14.80 -3.58 12.42
N ALA A 127 -14.72 -3.95 11.16
CA ALA A 127 -15.88 -4.26 10.32
C ALA A 127 -16.16 -5.77 10.23
N GLU A 128 -15.30 -6.61 10.83
CA GLU A 128 -15.38 -8.09 10.74
C GLU A 128 -15.43 -8.60 9.29
N LEU A 129 -14.73 -7.92 8.38
CA LEU A 129 -14.69 -8.28 6.96
C LEU A 129 -13.37 -8.94 6.58
N GLU A 130 -13.46 -9.94 5.72
CA GLU A 130 -12.32 -10.66 5.14
C GLU A 130 -12.42 -10.68 3.61
N PHE A 131 -11.35 -10.25 2.94
CA PHE A 131 -11.24 -10.30 1.48
C PHE A 131 -10.13 -11.23 1.04
N LEU A 132 -10.52 -12.34 0.39
CA LEU A 132 -9.58 -13.32 -0.14
C LEU A 132 -8.98 -12.81 -1.47
N PRO A 133 -7.66 -12.91 -1.63
CA PRO A 133 -6.99 -12.50 -2.85
C PRO A 133 -7.34 -13.44 -4.01
N ALA A 134 -7.91 -12.88 -5.07
CA ALA A 134 -8.09 -13.56 -6.34
C ALA A 134 -7.39 -12.77 -7.43
N ARG A 135 -6.53 -13.43 -8.22
CA ARG A 135 -5.80 -12.77 -9.30
C ARG A 135 -6.74 -12.04 -10.25
N GLY A 136 -6.47 -10.76 -10.48
CA GLY A 136 -7.25 -9.89 -11.35
C GLY A 136 -8.33 -9.09 -10.63
N ASN A 137 -8.64 -9.43 -9.36
CA ASN A 137 -9.52 -8.63 -8.54
C ASN A 137 -8.79 -7.41 -7.97
N ALA A 138 -9.57 -6.41 -7.59
CA ALA A 138 -9.11 -5.24 -6.86
C ALA A 138 -9.99 -5.03 -5.62
N LEU A 139 -9.39 -4.47 -4.57
CA LEU A 139 -10.07 -4.03 -3.36
C LEU A 139 -9.81 -2.54 -3.20
N LEU A 140 -10.87 -1.75 -3.20
CA LEU A 140 -10.82 -0.32 -2.91
C LEU A 140 -11.50 -0.07 -1.57
N PHE A 141 -10.84 0.65 -0.68
CA PHE A 141 -11.42 1.14 0.56
C PHE A 141 -10.94 2.56 0.83
N CYS A 142 -11.81 3.34 1.46
CA CYS A 142 -11.55 4.74 1.77
C CYS A 142 -11.56 4.92 3.28
N TYR A 143 -10.75 5.87 3.75
CA TYR A 143 -10.77 6.30 5.12
C TYR A 143 -11.86 7.36 5.27
N GLY A 144 -12.76 7.18 6.22
CA GLY A 144 -13.70 8.22 6.62
C GLY A 144 -12.93 9.47 7.08
N ARG A 145 -13.58 10.60 7.15
CA ARG A 145 -12.96 11.80 7.74
C ARG A 145 -12.56 11.46 9.17
N ALA A 146 -11.27 11.53 9.45
CA ALA A 146 -10.72 11.24 10.78
C ALA A 146 -11.13 12.29 11.85
N HIS A 147 -12.15 13.12 11.61
CA HIS A 147 -12.49 14.28 12.43
C HIS A 147 -13.99 14.62 12.49
N ASP A 148 -14.88 13.65 12.39
CA ASP A 148 -16.32 13.89 12.60
C ASP A 148 -16.82 13.19 13.88
N ASP A 149 -15.98 13.14 14.95
CA ASP A 149 -16.39 12.81 16.33
C ASP A 149 -15.92 13.90 17.28
#